data_ae88e2a5aaf179fc3ac17c986baa6228
#
_entry.id   ae88e2a5aaf179fc3ac17c986baa6228
#
_cell.length_a   1.000
_cell.length_b   1.000
_cell.length_c   1.000
_cell.angle_alpha   90.00
_cell.angle_beta   90.00
_cell.angle_gamma   90.00
#
_symmetry.space_group_name_H-M   'P 1'
#
loop_
_entity.id
_entity.type
_entity.pdbx_description
1 polymer ?
#
loop_
_entity_poly.entity_id
_entity_poly.type
_entity_poly.pdbx_seq_one_letter_code
_entity_poly.pdbx_strand_id
1 'polypeptide(L)'
;MNRHCLLRWLGRYAPPEGAAIFGALLGALLGAQLGGAVGGAVGGTVGETLAFYAVVVVRELRSERATAAPRSLRQVLVDLLVEFGPAEALDSLLVRPLAMYAGPMITGDLLSGTVAGKVVADLVFYALAAFTFEQRRARRTMPDPEAA
;
A
#
# COMPACT_ATOMS: atom_id res chain seq x y z
N MET A 1 1.95 -12.57 21.64
CA MET A 1 0.92 -11.95 20.79
C MET A 1 -0.34 -12.81 20.88
N ASN A 2 -1.45 -12.27 21.42
CA ASN A 2 -2.66 -13.05 21.72
C ASN A 2 -3.36 -13.45 20.41
N ARG A 3 -3.81 -14.71 20.26
CA ARG A 3 -4.51 -15.23 19.07
C ARG A 3 -5.67 -14.32 18.61
N HIS A 4 -6.41 -13.74 19.55
CA HIS A 4 -7.51 -12.81 19.27
C HIS A 4 -7.06 -11.47 18.68
N CYS A 5 -5.86 -11.01 19.01
CA CYS A 5 -5.28 -9.80 18.44
C CYS A 5 -4.85 -10.05 16.99
N LEU A 6 -4.20 -11.18 16.73
CA LEU A 6 -3.77 -11.62 15.42
C LEU A 6 -4.95 -11.82 14.45
N LEU A 7 -6.02 -12.49 14.90
CA LEU A 7 -7.21 -12.73 14.08
C LEU A 7 -7.95 -11.42 13.71
N ARG A 8 -8.02 -10.47 14.65
CA ARG A 8 -8.60 -9.14 14.35
C ARG A 8 -7.74 -8.36 13.37
N TRP A 9 -6.42 -8.44 13.51
CA TRP A 9 -5.47 -7.80 12.60
C TRP A 9 -5.56 -8.41 11.20
N LEU A 10 -5.52 -9.73 11.08
CA LEU A 10 -5.71 -10.45 9.81
C LEU A 10 -7.07 -10.11 9.15
N GLY A 11 -8.17 -10.12 9.93
CA GLY A 11 -9.49 -9.75 9.40
C GLY A 11 -9.57 -8.30 8.91
N ARG A 12 -8.69 -7.42 9.39
CA ARG A 12 -8.63 -6.03 8.95
C ARG A 12 -7.82 -5.87 7.66
N TYR A 13 -6.67 -6.55 7.53
CA TYR A 13 -5.72 -6.32 6.45
C TYR A 13 -5.76 -7.37 5.34
N ALA A 14 -6.16 -8.61 5.60
CA ALA A 14 -6.21 -9.66 4.59
C ALA A 14 -7.14 -9.37 3.39
N PRO A 15 -8.35 -8.78 3.53
CA PRO A 15 -9.17 -8.47 2.37
C PRO A 15 -8.59 -7.43 1.43
N PRO A 16 -8.05 -6.26 1.87
CA PRO A 16 -7.38 -5.33 0.96
C PRO A 16 -6.12 -5.93 0.34
N GLU A 17 -5.33 -6.73 1.08
CA GLU A 17 -4.16 -7.42 0.53
C GLU A 17 -4.53 -8.46 -0.53
N GLY A 18 -5.57 -9.25 -0.31
CA GLY A 18 -6.08 -10.18 -1.32
C GLY A 18 -6.53 -9.48 -2.59
N ALA A 19 -7.24 -8.35 -2.46
CA ALA A 19 -7.63 -7.52 -3.59
C ALA A 19 -6.41 -6.91 -4.30
N ALA A 20 -5.42 -6.45 -3.54
CA ALA A 20 -4.17 -5.90 -4.07
C ALA A 20 -3.41 -6.93 -4.93
N ILE A 21 -3.24 -8.16 -4.46
CA ILE A 21 -2.60 -9.23 -5.23
C ILE A 21 -3.38 -9.48 -6.54
N PHE A 22 -4.69 -9.60 -6.46
CA PHE A 22 -5.52 -9.80 -7.65
C PHE A 22 -5.40 -8.63 -8.64
N GLY A 23 -5.45 -7.39 -8.13
CA GLY A 23 -5.26 -6.18 -8.91
C GLY A 23 -3.88 -6.11 -9.57
N ALA A 24 -2.82 -6.48 -8.84
CA ALA A 24 -1.46 -6.54 -9.36
C ALA A 24 -1.33 -7.52 -10.53
N LEU A 25 -1.85 -8.74 -10.36
CA LEU A 25 -1.78 -9.78 -11.39
C LEU A 25 -2.59 -9.40 -12.63
N LEU A 26 -3.82 -8.92 -12.45
CA LEU A 26 -4.67 -8.49 -13.57
C LEU A 26 -4.03 -7.29 -14.28
N GLY A 27 -3.57 -6.31 -13.54
CA GLY A 27 -2.90 -5.13 -14.08
C GLY A 27 -1.62 -5.48 -14.83
N ALA A 28 -0.79 -6.39 -14.29
CA ALA A 28 0.42 -6.86 -14.94
C ALA A 28 0.12 -7.58 -16.26
N LEU A 29 -0.88 -8.47 -16.29
CA LEU A 29 -1.29 -9.17 -17.50
C LEU A 29 -1.78 -8.22 -18.59
N LEU A 30 -2.67 -7.29 -18.25
CA LEU A 30 -3.20 -6.31 -19.20
C LEU A 30 -2.11 -5.32 -19.66
N GLY A 31 -1.31 -4.83 -18.75
CA GLY A 31 -0.22 -3.92 -19.03
C GLY A 31 0.87 -4.54 -19.91
N ALA A 32 1.21 -5.80 -19.68
CA ALA A 32 2.19 -6.51 -20.49
C ALA A 32 1.75 -6.67 -21.97
N GLN A 33 0.46 -6.82 -22.23
CA GLN A 33 -0.08 -6.85 -23.59
C GLN A 33 0.06 -5.51 -24.32
N LEU A 34 0.04 -4.39 -23.58
CA LEU A 34 0.11 -3.04 -24.14
C LEU A 34 1.55 -2.52 -24.29
N GLY A 35 2.43 -2.87 -23.37
CA GLY A 35 3.76 -2.29 -23.28
C GLY A 35 4.87 -3.26 -22.84
N GLY A 36 4.69 -4.57 -23.02
CA GLY A 36 5.69 -5.57 -22.64
C GLY A 36 6.03 -5.53 -21.16
N ALA A 37 7.30 -5.73 -20.81
CA ALA A 37 7.75 -5.78 -19.42
C ALA A 37 7.48 -4.48 -18.64
N VAL A 38 7.69 -3.33 -19.26
CA VAL A 38 7.42 -2.01 -18.66
C VAL A 38 5.92 -1.82 -18.44
N GLY A 39 5.10 -2.14 -19.45
CA GLY A 39 3.65 -2.10 -19.35
C GLY A 39 3.13 -3.01 -18.24
N GLY A 40 3.70 -4.20 -18.10
CA GLY A 40 3.39 -5.14 -17.04
C GLY A 40 3.71 -4.58 -15.64
N ALA A 41 4.88 -3.98 -15.46
CA ALA A 41 5.28 -3.37 -14.19
C ALA A 41 4.37 -2.20 -13.79
N VAL A 42 4.11 -1.28 -14.70
CA VAL A 42 3.22 -0.13 -14.47
C VAL A 42 1.78 -0.60 -14.24
N GLY A 43 1.28 -1.49 -15.08
CA GLY A 43 -0.07 -2.05 -14.94
C GLY A 43 -0.24 -2.80 -13.63
N GLY A 44 0.74 -3.58 -13.21
CA GLY A 44 0.75 -4.26 -11.92
C GLY A 44 0.69 -3.30 -10.75
N THR A 45 1.52 -2.26 -10.75
CA THR A 45 1.53 -1.20 -9.72
C THR A 45 0.18 -0.50 -9.65
N VAL A 46 -0.34 -0.02 -10.77
CA VAL A 46 -1.64 0.69 -10.82
C VAL A 46 -2.78 -0.21 -10.39
N GLY A 47 -2.82 -1.45 -10.89
CA GLY A 47 -3.86 -2.42 -10.55
C GLY A 47 -3.88 -2.75 -9.07
N GLU A 48 -2.71 -2.96 -8.47
CA GLU A 48 -2.56 -3.19 -7.04
C GLU A 48 -3.08 -2.02 -6.22
N THR A 49 -2.57 -0.82 -6.48
CA THR A 49 -2.92 0.40 -5.75
C THR A 49 -4.43 0.66 -5.81
N LEU A 50 -5.03 0.58 -7.00
CA LEU A 50 -6.47 0.77 -7.17
C LEU A 50 -7.30 -0.26 -6.41
N ALA A 51 -6.92 -1.54 -6.47
CA ALA A 51 -7.65 -2.61 -5.80
C ALA A 51 -7.54 -2.51 -4.27
N PHE A 52 -6.35 -2.21 -3.74
CA PHE A 52 -6.12 -2.00 -2.32
C PHE A 52 -6.98 -0.86 -1.78
N TYR A 53 -6.85 0.34 -2.36
CA TYR A 53 -7.57 1.52 -1.89
C TYR A 53 -9.08 1.41 -2.11
N ALA A 54 -9.54 0.75 -3.17
CA ALA A 54 -10.98 0.50 -3.35
C ALA A 54 -11.58 -0.27 -2.16
N VAL A 55 -10.90 -1.32 -1.68
CA VAL A 55 -11.36 -2.08 -0.52
C VAL A 55 -11.26 -1.27 0.76
N VAL A 56 -10.16 -0.55 0.98
CA VAL A 56 -9.97 0.29 2.18
C VAL A 56 -11.06 1.36 2.25
N VAL A 57 -11.28 2.11 1.17
CA VAL A 57 -12.29 3.17 1.11
C VAL A 57 -13.71 2.63 1.31
N VAL A 58 -14.06 1.51 0.65
CA VAL A 58 -15.39 0.89 0.82
C VAL A 58 -15.61 0.45 2.28
N ARG A 59 -14.60 -0.11 2.92
CA ARG A 59 -14.69 -0.53 4.33
C ARG A 59 -14.81 0.67 5.26
N GLU A 60 -14.02 1.71 5.05
CA GLU A 60 -14.08 2.92 5.85
C GLU A 60 -15.45 3.59 5.73
N LEU A 61 -15.97 3.77 4.52
CA LEU A 61 -17.29 4.34 4.30
C LEU A 61 -18.42 3.49 4.92
N ARG A 62 -18.26 2.16 4.96
CA ARG A 62 -19.23 1.28 5.64
C ARG A 62 -19.15 1.42 7.16
N SER A 63 -17.96 1.54 7.71
CA SER A 63 -17.73 1.76 9.14
C SER A 63 -18.27 3.12 9.59
N GLU A 64 -18.03 4.18 8.81
CA GLU A 64 -18.48 5.53 9.10
C GLU A 64 -20.00 5.69 9.03
N ARG A 65 -20.69 4.95 8.15
CA ARG A 65 -22.16 4.94 8.09
C ARG A 65 -22.81 4.39 9.36
N ALA A 66 -22.08 3.64 10.16
CA ALA A 66 -22.54 3.15 11.47
C ALA A 66 -22.30 4.15 12.61
N THR A 67 -21.68 5.30 12.33
CA THR A 67 -21.31 6.33 13.32
C THR A 67 -22.27 7.52 13.24
N ALA A 68 -22.49 8.20 14.37
CA ALA A 68 -23.42 9.34 14.47
C ALA A 68 -22.99 10.57 13.66
N ALA A 69 -21.73 10.67 13.25
CA ALA A 69 -21.18 11.74 12.41
C ALA A 69 -20.29 11.15 11.29
N PRO A 70 -20.88 10.71 10.16
CA PRO A 70 -20.14 10.09 9.08
C PRO A 70 -19.20 11.10 8.39
N ARG A 71 -17.93 10.70 8.19
CA ARG A 71 -16.98 11.50 7.41
C ARG A 71 -17.29 11.41 5.92
N SER A 72 -16.96 12.47 5.20
CA SER A 72 -17.09 12.46 3.74
C SER A 72 -15.96 11.65 3.11
N LEU A 73 -16.18 11.11 1.91
CA LEU A 73 -15.15 10.41 1.13
C LEU A 73 -13.88 11.27 0.98
N ARG A 74 -14.03 12.58 0.77
CA ARG A 74 -12.91 13.52 0.66
C ARG A 74 -12.06 13.57 1.94
N GLN A 75 -12.70 13.59 3.11
CA GLN A 75 -11.99 13.58 4.39
C GLN A 75 -11.21 12.29 4.59
N VAL A 76 -11.82 11.14 4.31
CA VAL A 76 -11.15 9.82 4.38
C VAL A 76 -9.93 9.78 3.45
N LEU A 77 -10.06 10.23 2.20
CA LEU A 77 -8.95 10.25 1.25
C LEU A 77 -7.83 11.22 1.67
N VAL A 78 -8.17 12.39 2.20
CA VAL A 78 -7.17 13.36 2.69
C VAL A 78 -6.43 12.80 3.90
N ASP A 79 -7.12 12.18 4.84
CA ASP A 79 -6.50 11.57 6.02
C ASP A 79 -5.51 10.46 5.62
N LEU A 80 -5.90 9.58 4.69
CA LEU A 80 -5.02 8.53 4.15
C LEU A 80 -3.80 9.13 3.42
N LEU A 81 -4.01 10.18 2.63
CA LEU A 81 -2.93 10.85 1.90
C LEU A 81 -1.93 11.55 2.84
N VAL A 82 -2.43 12.18 3.91
CA VAL A 82 -1.56 12.85 4.90
C VAL A 82 -0.80 11.83 5.74
N GLU A 83 -1.42 10.71 6.08
CA GLU A 83 -0.81 9.67 6.91
C GLU A 83 0.27 8.90 6.17
N PHE A 84 0.01 8.48 4.94
CA PHE A 84 0.88 7.58 4.16
C PHE A 84 1.55 8.25 2.95
N GLY A 85 1.12 9.46 2.56
CA GLY A 85 1.45 10.09 1.29
C GLY A 85 2.93 10.11 0.88
N PRO A 86 3.88 10.52 1.73
CA PRO A 86 5.29 10.55 1.32
C PRO A 86 5.90 9.16 1.09
N ALA A 87 5.57 8.19 1.95
CA ALA A 87 6.04 6.81 1.80
C ALA A 87 5.35 6.12 0.62
N GLU A 88 4.05 6.33 0.47
CA GLU A 88 3.23 5.83 -0.64
C GLU A 88 3.70 6.41 -1.98
N ALA A 89 4.01 7.71 -2.05
CA ALA A 89 4.50 8.32 -3.28
C ALA A 89 5.84 7.71 -3.72
N LEU A 90 6.77 7.50 -2.78
CA LEU A 90 8.05 6.87 -3.09
C LEU A 90 7.87 5.41 -3.52
N ASP A 91 7.01 4.67 -2.83
CA ASP A 91 6.72 3.28 -3.16
C ASP A 91 6.05 3.17 -4.53
N SER A 92 4.93 3.83 -4.75
CA SER A 92 4.11 3.71 -5.96
C SER A 92 4.79 4.29 -7.21
N LEU A 93 5.64 5.32 -7.08
CA LEU A 93 6.30 5.95 -8.23
C LEU A 93 7.67 5.34 -8.55
N LEU A 94 8.34 4.74 -7.59
CA LEU A 94 9.72 4.27 -7.76
C LEU A 94 9.89 2.81 -7.35
N VAL A 95 9.69 2.49 -6.07
CA VAL A 95 10.05 1.18 -5.52
C VAL A 95 9.24 0.06 -6.16
N ARG A 96 7.92 0.20 -6.17
CA ARG A 96 6.98 -0.80 -6.65
C ARG A 96 7.09 -1.07 -8.15
N PRO A 97 7.11 -0.06 -9.04
CA PRO A 97 7.33 -0.31 -10.47
C PRO A 97 8.66 -0.99 -10.76
N LEU A 98 9.74 -0.59 -10.06
CA LEU A 98 11.05 -1.22 -10.23
C LEU A 98 11.05 -2.67 -9.75
N ALA A 99 10.46 -2.96 -8.59
CA ALA A 99 10.37 -4.30 -8.06
C ALA A 99 9.50 -5.21 -8.96
N MET A 100 8.36 -4.70 -9.45
CA MET A 100 7.48 -5.43 -10.38
C MET A 100 8.08 -5.59 -11.78
N TYR A 101 9.00 -4.72 -12.19
CA TYR A 101 9.78 -4.90 -13.42
C TYR A 101 10.88 -5.96 -13.24
N ALA A 102 11.64 -5.86 -12.16
CA ALA A 102 12.75 -6.77 -11.89
C ALA A 102 12.28 -8.21 -11.55
N GLY A 103 11.15 -8.34 -10.85
CA GLY A 103 10.61 -9.63 -10.45
C GLY A 103 10.46 -10.63 -11.61
N PRO A 104 9.69 -10.32 -12.66
CA PRO A 104 9.56 -11.18 -13.84
C PRO A 104 10.87 -11.44 -14.58
N MET A 105 11.79 -10.48 -14.60
CA MET A 105 13.11 -10.67 -15.22
C MET A 105 13.97 -11.67 -14.46
N ILE A 106 13.85 -11.72 -13.14
CA ILE A 106 14.61 -12.63 -12.27
C ILE A 106 13.97 -14.02 -12.26
N THR A 107 12.64 -14.10 -12.16
CA THR A 107 11.92 -15.37 -12.06
C THR A 107 11.69 -16.06 -13.40
N GLY A 108 11.75 -15.30 -14.51
CA GLY A 108 11.42 -15.79 -15.85
C GLY A 108 9.92 -15.97 -16.11
N ASP A 109 9.05 -15.63 -15.16
CA ASP A 109 7.60 -15.74 -15.28
C ASP A 109 6.89 -14.48 -14.79
N LEU A 110 5.93 -13.99 -15.57
CA LEU A 110 5.24 -12.73 -15.28
C LEU A 110 4.48 -12.77 -13.96
N LEU A 111 3.73 -13.86 -13.71
CA LEU A 111 2.84 -13.91 -12.55
C LEU A 111 3.61 -14.10 -11.24
N SER A 112 4.51 -15.07 -11.20
CA SER A 112 5.35 -15.31 -10.02
C SER A 112 6.29 -14.12 -9.75
N GLY A 113 6.82 -13.52 -10.81
CA GLY A 113 7.67 -12.33 -10.72
C GLY A 113 6.91 -11.11 -10.22
N THR A 114 5.68 -10.90 -10.66
CA THR A 114 4.83 -9.80 -10.14
C THR A 114 4.55 -9.98 -8.65
N VAL A 115 4.23 -11.19 -8.20
CA VAL A 115 4.01 -11.47 -6.77
C VAL A 115 5.30 -11.28 -5.96
N ALA A 116 6.42 -11.78 -6.46
CA ALA A 116 7.72 -11.60 -5.80
C ALA A 116 8.09 -10.10 -5.71
N GLY A 117 7.91 -9.35 -6.79
CA GLY A 117 8.12 -7.90 -6.84
C GLY A 117 7.24 -7.16 -5.85
N LYS A 118 5.94 -7.52 -5.77
CA LYS A 118 5.02 -6.99 -4.77
C LYS A 118 5.53 -7.22 -3.35
N VAL A 119 5.91 -8.44 -3.00
CA VAL A 119 6.40 -8.76 -1.65
C VAL A 119 7.63 -7.92 -1.29
N VAL A 120 8.56 -7.75 -2.23
CA VAL A 120 9.75 -6.91 -2.02
C VAL A 120 9.36 -5.45 -1.82
N ALA A 121 8.47 -4.91 -2.64
CA ALA A 121 7.98 -3.54 -2.51
C ALA A 121 7.28 -3.31 -1.15
N ASP A 122 6.41 -4.22 -0.74
CA ASP A 122 5.71 -4.15 0.54
C ASP A 122 6.69 -4.15 1.73
N LEU A 123 7.74 -5.00 1.69
CA LEU A 123 8.78 -5.01 2.73
C LEU A 123 9.51 -3.66 2.82
N VAL A 124 9.87 -3.07 1.69
CA VAL A 124 10.51 -1.75 1.64
C VAL A 124 9.55 -0.67 2.16
N PHE A 125 8.29 -0.69 1.73
CA PHE A 125 7.28 0.24 2.20
C PHE A 125 7.11 0.19 3.72
N TYR A 126 6.96 -1.00 4.31
CA TYR A 126 6.82 -1.15 5.76
C TYR A 126 8.07 -0.72 6.52
N ALA A 127 9.27 -0.96 5.99
CA ALA A 127 10.52 -0.49 6.58
C ALA A 127 10.58 1.05 6.59
N LEU A 128 10.21 1.70 5.47
CA LEU A 128 10.15 3.17 5.37
C LEU A 128 9.08 3.77 6.28
N ALA A 129 7.90 3.15 6.34
CA ALA A 129 6.80 3.61 7.21
C ALA A 129 7.18 3.51 8.69
N ALA A 130 7.83 2.42 9.12
CA ALA A 130 8.33 2.28 10.49
C ALA A 130 9.39 3.33 10.82
N PHE A 131 10.33 3.56 9.92
CA PHE A 131 11.38 4.56 10.09
C PHE A 131 10.83 5.99 10.21
N THR A 132 9.90 6.37 9.34
CA THR A 132 9.27 7.70 9.38
C THR A 132 8.43 7.89 10.64
N PHE A 133 7.76 6.85 11.12
CA PHE A 133 7.00 6.89 12.36
C PHE A 133 7.91 7.15 13.58
N GLU A 134 9.05 6.45 13.68
CA GLU A 134 10.01 6.64 14.78
C GLU A 134 10.62 8.04 14.75
N GLN A 135 10.97 8.57 13.58
CA GLN A 135 11.49 9.93 13.47
C GLN A 135 10.47 10.99 13.93
N ARG A 136 9.20 10.84 13.56
CA ARG A 136 8.14 11.76 14.01
C ARG A 136 7.92 11.67 15.52
N ARG A 137 8.01 10.48 16.10
CA ARG A 137 7.92 10.28 17.54
C ARG A 137 9.09 10.94 18.26
N ALA A 138 10.32 10.78 17.80
CA ALA A 138 11.51 11.40 18.38
C ALA A 138 11.44 12.95 18.36
N ARG A 139 10.92 13.55 17.27
CA ARG A 139 10.72 15.01 17.17
C ARG A 139 9.65 15.55 18.12
N ARG A 140 8.62 14.77 18.46
CA ARG A 140 7.58 15.18 19.42
C ARG A 140 8.01 15.09 20.89
N THR A 141 9.08 14.35 21.18
CA THR A 141 9.64 14.20 22.54
C THR A 141 10.80 15.16 22.83
N MET A 142 11.25 15.96 21.87
CA MET A 142 12.20 17.04 22.12
C MET A 142 11.49 18.21 22.80
N PRO A 143 11.97 18.70 23.98
CA PRO A 143 11.45 19.90 24.61
C PRO A 143 11.68 21.09 23.68
N ASP A 144 10.71 22.02 23.68
CA ASP A 144 10.79 23.25 22.91
C ASP A 144 11.99 24.08 23.37
N PRO A 145 12.98 24.38 22.50
CA PRO A 145 14.19 25.14 22.93
C PRO A 145 13.87 26.60 23.31
N GLU A 146 12.64 27.08 23.08
CA GLU A 146 12.23 28.44 23.50
C GLU A 146 11.59 28.50 24.89
N ALA A 147 11.52 27.37 25.62
CA ALA A 147 10.94 27.31 26.98
C ALA A 147 12.03 27.34 28.10
N ALA A 148 13.27 27.68 27.79
CA ALA A 148 14.37 27.81 28.76
C ALA A 148 14.84 29.26 28.97
#